data_dce6acbd35a4137718bfdd7296775044
#
_entry.id   dce6acbd35a4137718bfdd7296775044
#
_cell.length_a   1.000
_cell.length_b   1.000
_cell.length_c   1.000
_cell.angle_alpha   90.00
_cell.angle_beta   90.00
_cell.angle_gamma   90.00
#
_symmetry.space_group_name_H-M   'P 1'
#
loop_
_entity.id
_entity.type
_entity.pdbx_description
1 polymer ?
#
loop_
_entity_poly.entity_id
_entity_poly.type
_entity_poly.pdbx_seq_one_letter_code
_entity_poly.pdbx_strand_id
1 'polypeptide(L)'
;EAGELFTAMVTQFRTDASRYLDSRLDPKLPKNMWKNEAGEFDYMIVRTTALYAAGFMARTKDPTSDMAAAIILEADNNVQLLNEGRAALGFQNTGDASKGIIRDITYTAGKLRPVDLKGRAGGVDYDRIKIQIIAGGNGFGTDTYSVWTKDSDQLKNNQVVTAEKITGD
;
A
#
# COMPACT_ATOMS: atom_id res chain seq x y z
N GLU A 1 18.01 -25.34 22.14
CA GLU A 1 19.11 -24.41 21.80
C GLU A 1 19.36 -24.31 20.26
N ALA A 2 19.63 -25.44 19.53
CA ALA A 2 19.88 -25.38 18.08
C ALA A 2 18.66 -24.88 17.28
N GLY A 3 17.46 -25.26 17.66
CA GLY A 3 16.20 -24.79 17.03
C GLY A 3 15.92 -23.31 17.27
N GLU A 4 16.24 -22.80 18.42
CA GLU A 4 16.09 -21.37 18.76
C GLU A 4 17.04 -20.48 17.98
N LEU A 5 18.31 -20.89 17.84
CA LEU A 5 19.30 -20.21 17.03
C LEU A 5 18.90 -20.17 15.57
N PHE A 6 18.39 -21.29 15.03
CA PHE A 6 17.89 -21.35 13.66
C PHE A 6 16.71 -20.39 13.45
N THR A 7 15.74 -20.38 14.38
CA THR A 7 14.57 -19.48 14.31
C THR A 7 14.97 -18.02 14.37
N ALA A 8 15.93 -17.67 15.26
CA ALA A 8 16.45 -16.31 15.35
C ALA A 8 17.14 -15.88 14.06
N MET A 9 17.95 -16.75 13.46
CA MET A 9 18.63 -16.50 12.18
C MET A 9 17.61 -16.28 11.05
N VAL A 10 16.61 -17.14 10.91
CA VAL A 10 15.55 -16.99 9.89
C VAL A 10 14.80 -15.68 10.07
N THR A 11 14.48 -15.32 11.32
CA THR A 11 13.81 -14.06 11.65
C THR A 11 14.65 -12.86 11.23
N GLN A 12 15.96 -12.91 11.46
CA GLN A 12 16.88 -11.86 11.05
C GLN A 12 16.88 -11.68 9.52
N PHE A 13 17.04 -12.77 8.76
CA PHE A 13 17.02 -12.70 7.30
C PHE A 13 15.68 -12.19 6.74
N ARG A 14 14.56 -12.55 7.35
CA ARG A 14 13.24 -11.99 6.97
C ARG A 14 13.17 -10.50 7.21
N THR A 15 13.70 -10.03 8.33
CA THR A 15 13.75 -8.59 8.65
C THR A 15 14.63 -7.83 7.66
N ASP A 16 15.80 -8.35 7.36
CA ASP A 16 16.74 -7.73 6.43
C ASP A 16 16.17 -7.73 5.00
N ALA A 17 15.54 -8.82 4.57
CA ALA A 17 14.85 -8.90 3.28
C ALA A 17 13.70 -7.90 3.18
N SER A 18 12.91 -7.73 4.25
CA SER A 18 11.82 -6.76 4.27
C SER A 18 12.34 -5.32 4.16
N ARG A 19 13.42 -4.99 4.86
CA ARG A 19 14.06 -3.66 4.77
C ARG A 19 14.68 -3.44 3.39
N TYR A 20 15.28 -4.48 2.82
CA TYR A 20 15.86 -4.41 1.49
C TYR A 20 14.77 -4.17 0.43
N LEU A 21 13.67 -4.92 0.48
CA LEU A 21 12.52 -4.71 -0.41
C LEU A 21 11.98 -3.27 -0.29
N ASP A 22 11.81 -2.77 0.94
CA ASP A 22 11.36 -1.42 1.21
C ASP A 22 12.24 -0.34 0.55
N SER A 23 13.56 -0.56 0.56
CA SER A 23 14.51 0.37 -0.06
C SER A 23 14.52 0.32 -1.60
N ARG A 24 13.94 -0.72 -2.20
CA ARG A 24 13.96 -0.97 -3.64
C ARG A 24 12.65 -0.64 -4.35
N LEU A 25 11.56 -0.61 -3.61
CA LEU A 25 10.26 -0.25 -4.16
C LEU A 25 10.15 1.27 -4.37
N ASP A 26 9.49 1.64 -5.48
CA ASP A 26 9.20 3.03 -5.79
C ASP A 26 8.41 3.67 -4.63
N PRO A 27 8.74 4.90 -4.22
CA PRO A 27 7.95 5.66 -3.24
C PRO A 27 6.47 5.82 -3.60
N LYS A 28 6.10 5.64 -4.87
CA LYS A 28 4.71 5.56 -5.32
C LYS A 28 3.95 4.34 -4.78
N LEU A 29 4.67 3.33 -4.27
CA LEU A 29 4.11 2.11 -3.66
C LEU A 29 4.39 2.10 -2.14
N PRO A 30 3.82 3.01 -1.35
CA PRO A 30 4.10 3.10 0.07
C PRO A 30 3.60 1.88 0.84
N LYS A 31 4.24 1.56 1.96
CA LYS A 31 3.97 0.35 2.77
C LYS A 31 2.50 0.11 3.15
N ASN A 32 1.75 1.18 3.35
CA ASN A 32 0.33 1.08 3.65
C ASN A 32 -0.50 0.47 2.51
N MET A 33 0.03 0.48 1.28
CA MET A 33 -0.58 -0.16 0.11
C MET A 33 -0.22 -1.63 -0.06
N TRP A 34 0.71 -2.16 0.72
CA TRP A 34 1.15 -3.55 0.62
C TRP A 34 0.21 -4.54 1.29
N LYS A 35 -0.82 -4.05 1.95
CA LYS A 35 -1.82 -4.86 2.65
C LYS A 35 -3.18 -4.73 1.99
N ASN A 36 -3.92 -5.84 1.99
CA ASN A 36 -5.32 -5.86 1.62
C ASN A 36 -6.21 -5.26 2.74
N GLU A 37 -7.51 -5.21 2.49
CA GLU A 37 -8.50 -4.69 3.46
C GLU A 37 -8.54 -5.51 4.77
N ALA A 38 -8.18 -6.80 4.72
CA ALA A 38 -8.07 -7.67 5.88
C ALA A 38 -6.78 -7.45 6.69
N GLY A 39 -5.89 -6.55 6.22
CA GLY A 39 -4.61 -6.26 6.86
C GLY A 39 -3.51 -7.27 6.54
N GLU A 40 -3.74 -8.19 5.62
CA GLU A 40 -2.76 -9.17 5.15
C GLU A 40 -1.87 -8.55 4.08
N PHE A 41 -0.59 -8.90 4.09
CA PHE A 41 0.32 -8.47 3.03
C PHE A 41 -0.01 -9.12 1.69
N ASP A 42 0.09 -8.35 0.62
CA ASP A 42 -0.06 -8.84 -0.74
C ASP A 42 0.88 -10.00 -1.05
N TYR A 43 0.39 -10.98 -1.82
CA TYR A 43 1.17 -12.18 -2.17
C TYR A 43 2.51 -11.84 -2.85
N MET A 44 2.54 -10.86 -3.77
CA MET A 44 3.78 -10.46 -4.44
C MET A 44 4.80 -9.89 -3.46
N ILE A 45 4.36 -9.14 -2.46
CA ILE A 45 5.22 -8.61 -1.39
C ILE A 45 5.76 -9.75 -0.53
N VAL A 46 4.88 -10.67 -0.10
CA VAL A 46 5.29 -11.84 0.71
C VAL A 46 6.29 -12.71 -0.05
N ARG A 47 5.97 -13.07 -1.31
CA ARG A 47 6.83 -13.89 -2.16
C ARG A 47 8.19 -13.24 -2.40
N THR A 48 8.22 -11.97 -2.76
CA THR A 48 9.47 -11.26 -3.04
C THR A 48 10.34 -11.15 -1.79
N THR A 49 9.74 -10.86 -0.62
CA THR A 49 10.45 -10.86 0.65
C THR A 49 11.03 -12.24 0.99
N ALA A 50 10.26 -13.31 0.75
CA ALA A 50 10.71 -14.67 0.98
C ALA A 50 11.88 -15.07 0.06
N LEU A 51 11.83 -14.68 -1.21
CA LEU A 51 12.93 -14.90 -2.17
C LEU A 51 14.20 -14.17 -1.73
N TYR A 52 14.13 -12.91 -1.33
CA TYR A 52 15.30 -12.21 -0.79
C TYR A 52 15.86 -12.88 0.44
N ALA A 53 15.01 -13.26 1.41
CA ALA A 53 15.44 -13.94 2.62
C ALA A 53 16.16 -15.27 2.31
N ALA A 54 15.59 -16.08 1.43
CA ALA A 54 16.18 -17.34 0.97
C ALA A 54 17.51 -17.13 0.26
N GLY A 55 17.58 -16.15 -0.65
CA GLY A 55 18.82 -15.80 -1.36
C GLY A 55 19.93 -15.32 -0.42
N PHE A 56 19.60 -14.49 0.57
CA PHE A 56 20.56 -14.01 1.57
C PHE A 56 21.05 -15.14 2.46
N MET A 57 20.16 -16.04 2.91
CA MET A 57 20.55 -17.25 3.65
C MET A 57 21.47 -18.15 2.85
N ALA A 58 21.15 -18.40 1.58
CA ALA A 58 21.97 -19.23 0.70
C ALA A 58 23.37 -18.62 0.48
N ARG A 59 23.48 -17.30 0.27
CA ARG A 59 24.77 -16.60 0.16
C ARG A 59 25.60 -16.64 1.44
N THR A 60 24.98 -16.70 2.61
CA THR A 60 25.73 -16.84 3.86
C THR A 60 26.44 -18.18 3.94
N LYS A 61 25.85 -19.22 3.37
CA LYS A 61 26.44 -20.58 3.30
C LYS A 61 27.46 -20.72 2.17
N ASP A 62 27.13 -20.18 1.00
CA ASP A 62 27.99 -20.20 -0.19
C ASP A 62 27.84 -18.85 -0.94
N PRO A 63 28.80 -17.91 -0.77
CA PRO A 63 28.76 -16.61 -1.42
C PRO A 63 28.80 -16.67 -2.96
N THR A 64 29.29 -17.76 -3.51
CA THR A 64 29.43 -17.96 -4.97
C THR A 64 28.31 -18.78 -5.59
N SER A 65 27.28 -19.11 -4.81
CA SER A 65 26.17 -19.94 -5.24
C SER A 65 25.37 -19.33 -6.40
N ASP A 66 25.39 -19.96 -7.55
CA ASP A 66 24.55 -19.60 -8.70
C ASP A 66 23.06 -19.68 -8.37
N MET A 67 22.68 -20.64 -7.53
CA MET A 67 21.29 -20.77 -7.05
C MET A 67 20.86 -19.55 -6.23
N ALA A 68 21.71 -19.08 -5.33
CA ALA A 68 21.42 -17.87 -4.55
C ALA A 68 21.31 -16.63 -5.46
N ALA A 69 22.18 -16.53 -6.47
CA ALA A 69 22.12 -15.46 -7.45
C ALA A 69 20.80 -15.50 -8.26
N ALA A 70 20.37 -16.68 -8.71
CA ALA A 70 19.13 -16.86 -9.44
C ALA A 70 17.88 -16.49 -8.60
N ILE A 71 17.84 -16.88 -7.33
CA ILE A 71 16.75 -16.54 -6.41
C ILE A 71 16.66 -15.02 -6.20
N ILE A 72 17.79 -14.34 -6.01
CA ILE A 72 17.82 -12.89 -5.84
C ILE A 72 17.42 -12.19 -7.14
N LEU A 73 17.85 -12.68 -8.29
CA LEU A 73 17.46 -12.16 -9.60
C LEU A 73 15.93 -12.26 -9.82
N GLU A 74 15.31 -13.38 -9.42
CA GLU A 74 13.84 -13.51 -9.47
C GLU A 74 13.16 -12.45 -8.59
N ALA A 75 13.68 -12.21 -7.39
CA ALA A 75 13.16 -11.17 -6.51
C ALA A 75 13.33 -9.75 -7.10
N ASP A 76 14.50 -9.46 -7.69
CA ASP A 76 14.76 -8.19 -8.37
C ASP A 76 13.83 -7.98 -9.56
N ASN A 77 13.54 -9.02 -10.34
CA ASN A 77 12.56 -8.95 -11.43
C ASN A 77 11.16 -8.64 -10.93
N ASN A 78 10.73 -9.23 -9.81
CA ASN A 78 9.45 -8.91 -9.18
C ASN A 78 9.38 -7.44 -8.76
N VAL A 79 10.43 -6.91 -8.15
CA VAL A 79 10.54 -5.49 -7.78
C VAL A 79 10.45 -4.60 -9.02
N GLN A 80 11.17 -4.95 -10.08
CA GLN A 80 11.11 -4.21 -11.33
C GLN A 80 9.70 -4.18 -11.92
N LEU A 81 9.01 -5.33 -11.96
CA LEU A 81 7.63 -5.42 -12.45
C LEU A 81 6.66 -4.54 -11.64
N LEU A 82 6.84 -4.48 -10.31
CA LEU A 82 6.04 -3.63 -9.44
C LEU A 82 6.34 -2.13 -9.68
N ASN A 83 7.60 -1.76 -9.78
CA ASN A 83 8.02 -0.36 -10.01
C ASN A 83 7.60 0.16 -11.39
N GLU A 84 7.60 -0.70 -12.41
CA GLU A 84 7.14 -0.38 -13.76
C GLU A 84 5.61 -0.41 -13.92
N GLY A 85 4.88 -0.80 -12.88
CA GLY A 85 3.42 -0.95 -12.93
C GLY A 85 2.95 -2.11 -13.82
N ARG A 86 3.84 -3.05 -14.18
CA ARG A 86 3.55 -4.25 -14.99
C ARG A 86 3.01 -5.41 -14.15
N ALA A 87 3.30 -5.41 -12.86
CA ALA A 87 2.64 -6.25 -11.87
C ALA A 87 1.86 -5.35 -10.92
N ALA A 88 0.62 -5.72 -10.65
CA ALA A 88 -0.26 -4.98 -9.75
C ALA A 88 -0.32 -5.66 -8.39
N LEU A 89 -0.32 -4.88 -7.32
CA LEU A 89 -0.67 -5.37 -5.99
C LEU A 89 -2.16 -5.70 -5.92
N GLY A 90 -2.55 -6.61 -5.05
CA GLY A 90 -3.92 -7.11 -4.98
C GLY A 90 -4.99 -6.03 -4.82
N PHE A 91 -4.67 -4.91 -4.17
CA PHE A 91 -5.56 -3.76 -4.08
C PHE A 91 -5.81 -3.06 -5.44
N GLN A 92 -4.88 -3.20 -6.39
CA GLN A 92 -5.01 -2.66 -7.74
C GLN A 92 -5.82 -3.60 -8.65
N ASN A 93 -5.93 -4.88 -8.27
CA ASN A 93 -6.63 -5.93 -9.00
C ASN A 93 -8.02 -6.26 -8.44
N THR A 94 -8.52 -5.53 -7.46
CA THR A 94 -9.92 -5.68 -7.07
C THR A 94 -10.78 -5.36 -8.28
N GLY A 95 -11.80 -6.16 -8.54
CA GLY A 95 -12.58 -6.24 -9.80
C GLY A 95 -13.17 -4.94 -10.37
N ASP A 96 -12.80 -3.83 -9.79
CA ASP A 96 -12.93 -2.48 -10.28
C ASP A 96 -11.62 -1.72 -10.00
N ALA A 97 -10.63 -1.91 -10.87
CA ALA A 97 -9.29 -1.28 -10.77
C ALA A 97 -9.35 0.26 -10.81
N SER A 98 -10.49 0.82 -11.20
CA SER A 98 -10.75 2.26 -11.14
C SER A 98 -11.28 2.72 -9.79
N LYS A 99 -11.63 1.78 -8.91
CA LYS A 99 -12.17 2.06 -7.58
C LYS A 99 -11.02 2.29 -6.61
N GLY A 100 -10.93 3.46 -6.06
CA GLY A 100 -9.90 3.79 -5.06
C GLY A 100 -10.04 2.99 -3.76
N ILE A 101 -9.13 3.22 -2.83
CA ILE A 101 -9.14 2.60 -1.50
C ILE A 101 -9.22 3.70 -0.45
N ILE A 102 -10.11 3.52 0.52
CA ILE A 102 -10.19 4.39 1.68
C ILE A 102 -9.13 3.96 2.69
N ARG A 103 -8.23 4.88 3.07
CA ARG A 103 -7.13 4.62 4.01
C ARG A 103 -6.97 5.78 5.00
N ASP A 104 -6.22 5.52 6.05
CA ASP A 104 -5.80 6.52 7.03
C ASP A 104 -6.98 7.32 7.61
N ILE A 105 -8.08 6.64 7.90
CA ILE A 105 -9.25 7.29 8.47
C ILE A 105 -9.00 7.57 9.95
N THR A 106 -8.96 8.86 10.29
CA THR A 106 -9.05 9.31 11.68
C THR A 106 -10.41 9.95 11.90
N TYR A 107 -11.22 9.37 12.78
CA TYR A 107 -12.53 9.90 13.09
C TYR A 107 -12.92 9.66 14.56
N THR A 108 -13.80 10.50 15.07
CA THR A 108 -14.43 10.28 16.38
C THR A 108 -15.67 9.42 16.22
N ALA A 109 -15.84 8.41 17.05
CA ALA A 109 -17.03 7.55 17.03
C ALA A 109 -18.33 8.37 17.06
N GLY A 110 -19.30 7.97 16.27
CA GLY A 110 -20.59 8.68 16.11
C GLY A 110 -20.56 9.88 15.17
N LYS A 111 -19.39 10.18 14.56
CA LYS A 111 -19.25 11.27 13.58
C LYS A 111 -19.24 10.71 12.14
N LEU A 112 -19.34 11.62 11.17
CA LEU A 112 -19.29 11.27 9.74
C LEU A 112 -17.94 10.63 9.39
N ARG A 113 -17.99 9.59 8.60
CA ARG A 113 -16.80 8.95 8.00
C ARG A 113 -17.10 8.49 6.57
N PRO A 114 -16.10 8.46 5.67
CA PRO A 114 -16.24 7.78 4.40
C PRO A 114 -16.48 6.27 4.64
N VAL A 115 -17.39 5.67 3.92
CA VAL A 115 -17.71 4.25 4.03
C VAL A 115 -17.49 3.47 2.73
N ASP A 116 -17.52 4.17 1.59
CA ASP A 116 -17.35 3.56 0.28
C ASP A 116 -16.78 4.55 -0.72
N LEU A 117 -16.12 4.04 -1.76
CA LEU A 117 -15.64 4.76 -2.92
C LEU A 117 -16.38 4.27 -4.15
N LYS A 118 -16.91 5.20 -4.92
CA LYS A 118 -17.59 4.94 -6.20
C LYS A 118 -17.03 5.85 -7.26
N GLY A 119 -17.05 5.39 -8.49
CA GLY A 119 -16.56 6.16 -9.63
C GLY A 119 -15.30 5.58 -10.23
N ARG A 120 -14.80 6.22 -11.26
CA ARG A 120 -13.60 5.82 -11.99
C ARG A 120 -12.51 6.86 -11.83
N ALA A 121 -11.30 6.40 -11.51
CA ALA A 121 -10.11 7.21 -11.67
C ALA A 121 -9.74 7.21 -13.17
N GLY A 122 -9.86 8.36 -13.82
CA GLY A 122 -9.55 8.51 -15.25
C GLY A 122 -8.08 8.68 -15.58
N GLY A 123 -7.20 8.60 -14.58
CA GLY A 123 -5.77 8.86 -14.75
C GLY A 123 -4.93 7.59 -14.84
N VAL A 124 -3.78 7.71 -15.49
CA VAL A 124 -2.76 6.66 -15.59
C VAL A 124 -1.92 6.59 -14.32
N ASP A 125 -1.97 7.64 -13.51
CA ASP A 125 -1.18 7.79 -12.29
C ASP A 125 -2.03 7.64 -11.03
N TYR A 126 -1.35 7.21 -9.97
CA TYR A 126 -1.91 7.17 -8.63
C TYR A 126 -2.10 8.59 -8.09
N ASP A 127 -3.30 8.90 -7.63
CA ASP A 127 -3.59 10.12 -6.90
C ASP A 127 -4.06 9.83 -5.48
N ARG A 128 -3.70 10.70 -4.56
CA ARG A 128 -4.18 10.70 -3.18
C ARG A 128 -5.13 11.87 -2.98
N ILE A 129 -6.37 11.56 -2.69
CA ILE A 129 -7.35 12.57 -2.33
C ILE A 129 -7.46 12.62 -0.81
N LYS A 130 -7.15 13.78 -0.23
CA LYS A 130 -7.34 14.06 1.19
C LYS A 130 -8.68 14.75 1.39
N ILE A 131 -9.53 14.14 2.21
CA ILE A 131 -10.81 14.72 2.62
C ILE A 131 -10.71 15.06 4.10
N GLN A 132 -11.07 16.28 4.47
CA GLN A 132 -11.07 16.74 5.86
C GLN A 132 -12.42 17.39 6.21
N ILE A 133 -13.02 16.91 7.27
CA ILE A 133 -14.19 17.60 7.87
C ILE A 133 -13.66 18.85 8.59
N ILE A 134 -14.15 20.00 8.18
CA ILE A 134 -13.73 21.31 8.69
C ILE A 134 -14.58 21.71 9.91
N ALA A 135 -15.89 21.58 9.76
CA ALA A 135 -16.83 21.81 10.86
C ALA A 135 -17.76 20.61 10.92
N GLY A 136 -17.82 19.96 12.06
CA GLY A 136 -18.53 18.71 12.20
C GLY A 136 -19.15 18.52 13.56
N GLY A 137 -20.05 17.55 13.62
CA GLY A 137 -20.70 17.14 14.86
C GLY A 137 -22.22 17.11 14.80
N ASN A 138 -22.79 17.66 13.77
CA ASN A 138 -24.24 17.74 13.58
C ASN A 138 -24.78 16.83 12.49
N GLY A 139 -23.87 16.30 11.61
CA GLY A 139 -24.22 15.33 10.58
C GLY A 139 -24.51 15.93 9.20
N PHE A 140 -25.23 15.18 8.39
CA PHE A 140 -25.58 15.58 7.02
C PHE A 140 -26.37 16.90 6.99
N GLY A 141 -26.03 17.74 6.01
CA GLY A 141 -26.67 19.02 5.79
C GLY A 141 -26.12 20.19 6.62
N THR A 142 -25.23 19.90 7.58
CA THR A 142 -24.64 20.92 8.47
C THR A 142 -23.12 20.85 8.54
N ASP A 143 -22.57 19.66 8.50
CA ASP A 143 -21.13 19.49 8.56
C ASP A 143 -20.49 19.89 7.21
N THR A 144 -19.31 20.49 7.26
CA THR A 144 -18.61 20.94 6.06
C THR A 144 -17.28 20.21 5.90
N TYR A 145 -16.87 20.04 4.65
CA TYR A 145 -15.63 19.36 4.29
C TYR A 145 -14.85 20.10 3.20
N SER A 146 -13.58 19.83 3.13
CA SER A 146 -12.71 20.25 2.04
C SER A 146 -11.93 19.08 1.46
N VAL A 147 -11.55 19.18 0.21
CA VAL A 147 -10.89 18.13 -0.57
C VAL A 147 -9.62 18.67 -1.20
N TRP A 148 -8.53 17.92 -1.10
CA TRP A 148 -7.24 18.23 -1.72
C TRP A 148 -6.69 17.03 -2.50
N THR A 149 -5.93 17.31 -3.57
CA THR A 149 -5.10 16.32 -4.27
C THR A 149 -3.80 16.05 -3.49
N LYS A 150 -3.00 15.10 -3.99
CA LYS A 150 -1.65 14.82 -3.46
C LYS A 150 -0.72 16.04 -3.53
N ASP A 151 -0.90 16.88 -4.53
CA ASP A 151 -0.07 18.07 -4.78
C ASP A 151 -0.58 19.31 -4.01
N SER A 152 -1.51 19.09 -3.08
CA SER A 152 -2.13 20.12 -2.23
C SER A 152 -3.05 21.09 -2.97
N ASP A 153 -3.42 20.80 -4.20
CA ASP A 153 -4.45 21.56 -4.90
C ASP A 153 -5.81 21.33 -4.28
N GLN A 154 -6.49 22.40 -3.94
CA GLN A 154 -7.80 22.34 -3.31
C GLN A 154 -8.90 22.19 -4.35
N LEU A 155 -9.50 21.00 -4.43
CA LEU A 155 -10.60 20.71 -5.34
C LEU A 155 -11.93 21.27 -4.85
N LYS A 156 -12.19 21.16 -3.55
CA LYS A 156 -13.43 21.65 -2.91
C LYS A 156 -13.08 22.33 -1.60
N ASN A 157 -13.76 23.42 -1.31
CA ASN A 157 -13.57 24.18 -0.09
C ASN A 157 -14.90 24.38 0.62
N ASN A 158 -14.94 23.98 1.88
CA ASN A 158 -16.03 24.26 2.82
C ASN A 158 -17.43 23.87 2.29
N GLN A 159 -17.52 22.74 1.60
CA GLN A 159 -18.77 22.22 1.07
C GLN A 159 -19.57 21.51 2.15
N VAL A 160 -20.88 21.64 2.10
CA VAL A 160 -21.77 20.94 3.04
C VAL A 160 -21.79 19.45 2.71
N VAL A 161 -21.69 18.61 3.74
CA VAL A 161 -21.79 17.14 3.58
C VAL A 161 -23.24 16.76 3.30
N THR A 162 -23.49 16.26 2.12
CA THR A 162 -24.78 15.70 1.70
C THR A 162 -24.64 14.20 1.44
N ALA A 163 -25.73 13.51 1.14
CA ALA A 163 -25.68 12.11 0.72
C ALA A 163 -25.11 11.91 -0.70
N GLU A 164 -24.71 12.98 -1.36
CA GLU A 164 -24.18 12.99 -2.71
C GLU A 164 -22.66 12.74 -2.74
N LYS A 165 -22.12 12.65 -3.94
CA LYS A 165 -20.68 12.41 -4.17
C LYS A 165 -19.83 13.54 -3.57
N ILE A 166 -18.81 13.18 -2.83
CA ILE A 166 -17.85 14.14 -2.24
C ILE A 166 -16.86 14.64 -3.31
N THR A 167 -16.43 13.78 -4.21
CA THR A 167 -15.46 14.09 -5.26
C THR A 167 -16.01 13.71 -6.62
N GLY A 168 -15.77 14.57 -7.58
CA GLY A 168 -16.11 14.29 -8.98
C GLY A 168 -17.56 14.58 -9.33
N ASP A 169 -17.76 14.67 -10.61
CA ASP A 169 -19.03 14.83 -11.30
C ASP A 169 -19.79 13.50 -11.40
#